data_c33637f889ffa19295ee6bdb74d5ddd0
#
_entry.id   c33637f889ffa19295ee6bdb74d5ddd0
#
_cell.length_a   1.000
_cell.length_b   1.000
_cell.length_c   1.000
_cell.angle_alpha   90.00
_cell.angle_beta   90.00
_cell.angle_gamma   90.00
#
_symmetry.space_group_name_H-M   'P 1'
#
loop_
_entity.id
_entity.type
_entity.pdbx_description
1 polymer ?
#
loop_
_entity_poly.entity_id
_entity_poly.type
_entity_poly.pdbx_seq_one_letter_code
_entity_poly.pdbx_strand_id
1 'polypeptide(L)'
;MMKKQPSGLGNPQIRLLERLCNAFGVSGDEGAVRTIVKEQISSYADELTTDVMGNLLAIRKGTGDGRLRVMLAAHMDEVGMMLTNEEEEGIFRFEAVGGLDARWLAGKPVLVGNDQFPGVIGFKPIHLSTSEEIKQAVSISQLRIDIGQENGKRAKPGDRATFATRFMRTGSVIQAKALDDRLGVATLIELFKHAPDNIDLLAAFTVQEEVGLRGAKVAAYTFDPDIAIVLDCTPANDMPVWDQGNCAGDDCPENTRYNTRLGAGPAIYIADRVTLSDPRLVRFLAQIAEQNGIPYQFRQPGGGGTDAGAIHKQRAGIPSVSVSVPGRYLHTPVSMIRLDDWKHTLALIYAALENLHADIFSAER
;
A
#
# COMPACT_ATOMS: atom_id res chain seq x y z
N MET A 1 29.22 17.64 -7.42
CA MET A 1 28.24 17.40 -8.50
C MET A 1 26.86 17.49 -7.88
N MET A 2 26.02 18.45 -8.26
CA MET A 2 24.62 18.48 -7.82
C MET A 2 23.95 17.19 -8.27
N LYS A 3 23.52 16.35 -7.32
CA LYS A 3 22.66 15.19 -7.65
C LYS A 3 21.35 15.75 -8.21
N LYS A 4 20.93 15.23 -9.36
CA LYS A 4 19.66 15.59 -9.96
C LYS A 4 18.56 15.22 -8.98
N GLN A 5 17.72 16.18 -8.57
CA GLN A 5 16.42 15.90 -7.97
C GLN A 5 15.73 14.78 -8.74
N PRO A 6 14.92 13.91 -8.07
CA PRO A 6 14.14 12.93 -8.79
C PRO A 6 13.42 13.66 -9.91
N SER A 7 13.73 13.29 -11.15
CA SER A 7 13.01 13.83 -12.29
C SER A 7 11.55 13.54 -12.03
N GLY A 8 10.72 14.58 -11.97
CA GLY A 8 9.29 14.42 -11.57
C GLY A 8 8.67 13.21 -12.26
N LEU A 9 7.63 12.61 -11.66
CA LEU A 9 7.00 11.38 -12.14
C LEU A 9 6.70 11.47 -13.64
N GLY A 10 7.47 10.75 -14.42
CA GLY A 10 7.34 10.66 -15.87
C GLY A 10 6.83 9.29 -16.32
N ASN A 11 6.84 9.06 -17.62
CA ASN A 11 6.41 7.77 -18.17
C ASN A 11 7.18 6.54 -17.63
N PRO A 12 8.50 6.61 -17.33
CA PRO A 12 9.18 5.45 -16.74
C PRO A 12 8.61 5.02 -15.40
N GLN A 13 8.32 5.96 -14.49
CA GLN A 13 7.76 5.68 -13.16
C GLN A 13 6.33 5.14 -13.26
N ILE A 14 5.54 5.68 -14.20
CA ILE A 14 4.18 5.18 -14.45
C ILE A 14 4.21 3.75 -14.99
N ARG A 15 5.13 3.41 -15.89
CA ARG A 15 5.31 2.03 -16.37
C ARG A 15 5.79 1.09 -15.27
N LEU A 16 6.65 1.58 -14.36
CA LEU A 16 7.06 0.80 -13.21
C LEU A 16 5.86 0.50 -12.30
N LEU A 17 5.04 1.50 -11.98
CA LEU A 17 3.81 1.32 -11.20
C LEU A 17 2.85 0.34 -11.89
N GLU A 18 2.67 0.45 -13.21
CA GLU A 18 1.87 -0.51 -13.99
C GLU A 18 2.38 -1.93 -13.84
N ARG A 19 3.71 -2.15 -13.96
CA ARG A 19 4.33 -3.46 -13.74
C ARG A 19 4.07 -3.99 -12.33
N LEU A 20 4.23 -3.15 -11.32
CA LEU A 20 4.01 -3.50 -9.92
C LEU A 20 2.54 -3.84 -9.64
N CYS A 21 1.59 -3.03 -10.11
CA CYS A 21 0.16 -3.27 -9.89
C CYS A 21 -0.34 -4.51 -10.65
N ASN A 22 0.21 -4.81 -11.83
CA ASN A 22 -0.16 -5.99 -12.60
C ASN A 22 0.53 -7.27 -12.11
N ALA A 23 1.57 -7.18 -11.28
CA ALA A 23 2.23 -8.32 -10.68
C ALA A 23 1.33 -9.03 -9.66
N PHE A 24 1.45 -10.35 -9.59
CA PHE A 24 0.85 -11.17 -8.56
C PHE A 24 1.62 -11.00 -7.25
N GLY A 25 0.92 -10.83 -6.12
CA GLY A 25 1.60 -10.63 -4.84
C GLY A 25 0.64 -10.52 -3.67
N VAL A 26 -0.26 -11.49 -3.51
CA VAL A 26 -1.10 -11.62 -2.31
C VAL A 26 -0.22 -11.94 -1.12
N SER A 27 -0.59 -11.48 0.09
CA SER A 27 0.19 -11.70 1.32
C SER A 27 0.69 -13.13 1.46
N GLY A 28 2.01 -13.27 1.63
CA GLY A 28 2.72 -14.54 1.69
C GLY A 28 3.11 -15.13 0.33
N ASP A 29 2.85 -14.41 -0.78
CA ASP A 29 3.28 -14.77 -2.14
C ASP A 29 3.75 -13.54 -2.94
N GLU A 30 4.62 -12.73 -2.34
CA GLU A 30 5.11 -11.47 -2.89
C GLU A 30 6.30 -11.64 -3.86
N GLY A 31 6.65 -12.86 -4.22
CA GLY A 31 7.85 -13.19 -4.99
C GLY A 31 8.00 -12.43 -6.32
N ALA A 32 6.92 -12.28 -7.08
CA ALA A 32 6.94 -11.56 -8.35
C ALA A 32 7.21 -10.05 -8.16
N VAL A 33 6.61 -9.44 -7.15
CA VAL A 33 6.85 -8.01 -6.81
C VAL A 33 8.26 -7.80 -6.33
N ARG A 34 8.75 -8.64 -5.42
CA ARG A 34 10.12 -8.60 -4.93
C ARG A 34 11.15 -8.70 -6.06
N THR A 35 10.89 -9.52 -7.08
CA THR A 35 11.75 -9.61 -8.26
C THR A 35 11.82 -8.28 -9.00
N ILE A 36 10.68 -7.63 -9.24
CA ILE A 36 10.64 -6.32 -9.90
C ILE A 36 11.41 -5.28 -9.09
N VAL A 37 11.20 -5.23 -7.76
CA VAL A 37 11.93 -4.30 -6.88
C VAL A 37 13.42 -4.55 -6.95
N LYS A 38 13.85 -5.80 -6.83
CA LYS A 38 15.27 -6.19 -6.88
C LYS A 38 15.93 -5.77 -8.19
N GLU A 39 15.26 -5.96 -9.33
CA GLU A 39 15.75 -5.47 -10.64
C GLU A 39 15.98 -3.95 -10.64
N GLN A 40 15.13 -3.19 -9.96
CA GLN A 40 15.18 -1.74 -9.97
C GLN A 40 16.27 -1.13 -9.08
N ILE A 41 16.61 -1.79 -7.97
CA ILE A 41 17.46 -1.17 -6.94
C ILE A 41 18.84 -1.82 -6.77
N SER A 42 19.08 -3.02 -7.33
CA SER A 42 20.31 -3.78 -7.06
C SER A 42 21.59 -3.00 -7.39
N SER A 43 21.61 -2.18 -8.45
CA SER A 43 22.77 -1.38 -8.82
C SER A 43 23.00 -0.13 -7.98
N TYR A 44 22.08 0.18 -7.08
CA TYR A 44 22.12 1.36 -6.21
C TYR A 44 22.38 1.01 -4.74
N ALA A 45 22.26 -0.26 -4.38
CA ALA A 45 22.38 -0.73 -2.99
C ALA A 45 23.83 -1.05 -2.65
N ASP A 46 24.28 -0.57 -1.48
CA ASP A 46 25.53 -1.02 -0.87
C ASP A 46 25.35 -2.41 -0.24
N GLU A 47 24.16 -2.67 0.32
CA GLU A 47 23.76 -3.96 0.87
C GLU A 47 22.34 -4.30 0.42
N LEU A 48 22.09 -5.56 0.01
CA LEU A 48 20.79 -6.03 -0.46
C LEU A 48 20.57 -7.46 -0.02
N THR A 49 19.57 -7.68 0.83
CA THR A 49 19.25 -9.01 1.38
C THR A 49 17.76 -9.29 1.32
N THR A 50 17.41 -10.57 1.21
CA THR A 50 16.04 -11.04 1.43
C THR A 50 16.03 -11.83 2.72
N ASP A 51 15.23 -11.43 3.68
CA ASP A 51 15.15 -12.15 4.96
C ASP A 51 14.27 -13.41 4.88
N VAL A 52 14.18 -14.14 5.99
CA VAL A 52 13.42 -15.41 6.08
C VAL A 52 11.92 -15.18 5.88
N MET A 53 11.39 -14.01 6.23
CA MET A 53 9.99 -13.66 5.99
C MET A 53 9.70 -13.35 4.53
N GLY A 54 10.73 -12.97 3.77
CA GLY A 54 10.61 -12.53 2.39
C GLY A 54 10.67 -11.00 2.21
N ASN A 55 10.92 -10.22 3.26
CA ASN A 55 11.21 -8.80 3.09
C ASN A 55 12.44 -8.60 2.23
N LEU A 56 12.43 -7.61 1.35
CA LEU A 56 13.64 -7.17 0.67
C LEU A 56 14.18 -5.94 1.40
N LEU A 57 15.38 -6.10 1.96
CA LEU A 57 16.06 -5.11 2.77
C LEU A 57 17.26 -4.57 2.01
N ALA A 58 17.31 -3.26 1.79
CA ALA A 58 18.38 -2.60 1.05
C ALA A 58 18.93 -1.42 1.85
N ILE A 59 20.25 -1.26 1.83
CA ILE A 59 20.95 -0.14 2.48
C ILE A 59 21.67 0.66 1.41
N ARG A 60 21.52 1.97 1.48
CA ARG A 60 22.35 2.93 0.75
C ARG A 60 22.99 3.90 1.73
N LYS A 61 24.28 3.81 1.85
CA LYS A 61 25.08 4.58 2.81
C LYS A 61 25.30 6.00 2.29
N GLY A 62 25.11 6.96 3.17
CA GLY A 62 25.49 8.35 2.91
C GLY A 62 26.99 8.59 3.06
N THR A 63 27.39 9.84 3.10
CA THR A 63 28.79 10.28 3.28
C THR A 63 28.91 11.20 4.50
N GLY A 64 30.07 11.21 5.15
CA GLY A 64 30.32 11.99 6.37
C GLY A 64 29.99 11.26 7.66
N ASP A 65 30.20 11.92 8.81
CA ASP A 65 29.98 11.35 10.13
C ASP A 65 28.63 11.82 10.73
N GLY A 66 28.12 11.06 11.69
CA GLY A 66 26.91 11.44 12.45
C GLY A 66 25.60 11.37 11.67
N ARG A 67 25.55 10.59 10.61
CA ARG A 67 24.34 10.40 9.81
C ARG A 67 23.28 9.63 10.57
N LEU A 68 22.02 10.02 10.36
CA LEU A 68 20.88 9.25 10.81
C LEU A 68 20.69 8.00 9.94
N ARG A 69 20.31 6.92 10.57
CA ARG A 69 19.84 5.68 9.96
C ARG A 69 18.32 5.80 9.77
N VAL A 70 17.90 6.14 8.55
CA VAL A 70 16.50 6.43 8.24
C VAL A 70 15.88 5.24 7.53
N MET A 71 14.91 4.60 8.16
CA MET A 71 14.13 3.54 7.53
C MET A 71 12.97 4.13 6.74
N LEU A 72 12.88 3.78 5.45
CA LEU A 72 11.67 3.90 4.68
C LEU A 72 11.07 2.51 4.49
N ALA A 73 9.77 2.35 4.74
CA ALA A 73 9.07 1.10 4.56
C ALA A 73 7.86 1.26 3.62
N ALA A 74 7.62 0.25 2.78
CA ALA A 74 6.45 0.12 1.92
C ALA A 74 6.16 -1.36 1.72
N HIS A 75 4.87 -1.77 1.76
CA HIS A 75 4.57 -3.19 1.67
C HIS A 75 4.37 -3.67 0.23
N MET A 76 4.88 -4.87 -0.04
CA MET A 76 4.81 -5.51 -1.35
C MET A 76 3.54 -6.32 -1.55
N ASP A 77 2.86 -6.72 -0.49
CA ASP A 77 1.67 -7.53 -0.58
C ASP A 77 0.41 -6.72 -0.98
N GLU A 78 -0.61 -7.44 -1.32
CA GLU A 78 -1.95 -6.95 -1.62
C GLU A 78 -2.99 -7.87 -1.00
N VAL A 79 -4.18 -7.35 -0.72
CA VAL A 79 -5.35 -8.16 -0.35
C VAL A 79 -5.72 -9.13 -1.46
N GLY A 80 -6.18 -10.33 -1.09
CA GLY A 80 -6.58 -11.34 -2.05
C GLY A 80 -7.30 -12.51 -1.40
N MET A 81 -7.21 -13.67 -2.01
CA MET A 81 -7.87 -14.89 -1.55
C MET A 81 -6.88 -16.05 -1.49
N MET A 82 -7.17 -17.04 -0.66
CA MET A 82 -6.46 -18.30 -0.60
C MET A 82 -7.46 -19.45 -0.80
N LEU A 83 -7.21 -20.32 -1.77
CA LEU A 83 -8.00 -21.51 -1.98
C LEU A 83 -7.88 -22.43 -0.77
N THR A 84 -9.02 -22.95 -0.28
CA THR A 84 -9.03 -23.82 0.91
C THR A 84 -9.48 -25.23 0.60
N ASN A 85 -10.53 -25.41 -0.18
CA ASN A 85 -11.10 -26.71 -0.45
C ASN A 85 -11.69 -26.74 -1.86
N GLU A 86 -11.43 -27.82 -2.61
CA GLU A 86 -12.11 -28.10 -3.86
C GLU A 86 -13.42 -28.83 -3.54
N GLU A 87 -14.56 -28.30 -3.97
CA GLU A 87 -15.87 -28.90 -3.76
C GLU A 87 -16.30 -29.75 -4.97
N GLU A 88 -16.03 -29.23 -6.17
CA GLU A 88 -16.20 -29.91 -7.44
C GLU A 88 -15.00 -29.61 -8.33
N GLU A 89 -14.76 -30.36 -9.38
CA GLU A 89 -13.60 -30.18 -10.27
C GLU A 89 -13.55 -28.73 -10.81
N GLY A 90 -12.53 -27.99 -10.41
CA GLY A 90 -12.33 -26.58 -10.79
C GLY A 90 -13.12 -25.55 -9.97
N ILE A 91 -13.89 -25.97 -8.96
CA ILE A 91 -14.66 -25.07 -8.08
C ILE A 91 -14.11 -25.12 -6.65
N PHE A 92 -13.60 -24.01 -6.17
CA PHE A 92 -12.92 -23.92 -4.88
C PHE A 92 -13.64 -23.01 -3.88
N ARG A 93 -13.65 -23.43 -2.63
CA ARG A 93 -13.81 -22.50 -1.50
C ARG A 93 -12.55 -21.69 -1.34
N PHE A 94 -12.69 -20.52 -0.74
CA PHE A 94 -11.56 -19.67 -0.41
C PHE A 94 -11.80 -18.88 0.88
N GLU A 95 -10.70 -18.46 1.48
CA GLU A 95 -10.69 -17.48 2.58
C GLU A 95 -10.09 -16.18 2.08
N ALA A 96 -10.53 -15.07 2.68
CA ALA A 96 -9.92 -13.77 2.44
C ALA A 96 -8.51 -13.71 3.04
N VAL A 97 -7.58 -13.12 2.31
CA VAL A 97 -6.25 -12.78 2.77
C VAL A 97 -6.17 -11.26 2.82
N GLY A 98 -6.15 -10.70 4.02
CA GLY A 98 -6.34 -9.27 4.25
C GLY A 98 -7.82 -8.85 4.35
N GLY A 99 -8.05 -7.55 4.40
CA GLY A 99 -9.38 -6.98 4.63
C GLY A 99 -10.22 -6.90 3.36
N LEU A 100 -10.99 -7.93 3.03
CA LEU A 100 -11.93 -7.95 1.90
C LEU A 100 -13.40 -7.96 2.34
N ASP A 101 -14.22 -7.20 1.63
CA ASP A 101 -15.68 -7.19 1.81
C ASP A 101 -16.36 -8.01 0.71
N ALA A 102 -17.13 -9.02 1.10
CA ALA A 102 -17.81 -9.94 0.19
C ALA A 102 -18.73 -9.24 -0.84
N ARG A 103 -19.25 -8.06 -0.52
CA ARG A 103 -20.12 -7.27 -1.41
C ARG A 103 -19.41 -6.85 -2.72
N TRP A 104 -18.08 -6.76 -2.70
CA TRP A 104 -17.29 -6.39 -3.87
C TRP A 104 -16.83 -7.57 -4.72
N LEU A 105 -17.01 -8.82 -4.24
CA LEU A 105 -16.35 -10.00 -4.80
C LEU A 105 -17.17 -10.71 -5.86
N ALA A 106 -18.49 -10.84 -5.69
CA ALA A 106 -19.34 -11.63 -6.59
C ALA A 106 -19.22 -11.18 -8.05
N GLY A 107 -19.01 -12.12 -8.96
CA GLY A 107 -18.87 -11.89 -10.40
C GLY A 107 -17.53 -11.27 -10.83
N LYS A 108 -16.54 -11.15 -9.93
CA LYS A 108 -15.25 -10.57 -10.30
C LYS A 108 -14.31 -11.60 -10.91
N PRO A 109 -13.61 -11.26 -12.00
CA PRO A 109 -12.57 -12.09 -12.55
C PRO A 109 -11.34 -12.08 -11.64
N VAL A 110 -10.71 -13.23 -11.51
CA VAL A 110 -9.50 -13.44 -10.69
C VAL A 110 -8.43 -14.19 -11.47
N LEU A 111 -7.19 -14.11 -10.98
CA LEU A 111 -6.05 -14.91 -11.42
C LEU A 111 -5.63 -15.80 -10.27
N VAL A 112 -5.49 -17.11 -10.52
CA VAL A 112 -5.26 -18.13 -9.49
C VAL A 112 -3.90 -18.78 -9.67
N GLY A 113 -3.18 -18.94 -8.57
CA GLY A 113 -1.89 -19.61 -8.51
C GLY A 113 -0.76 -18.90 -9.27
N ASN A 114 0.43 -19.49 -9.21
CA ASN A 114 1.62 -18.92 -9.85
C ASN A 114 1.51 -18.84 -11.37
N ASP A 115 0.75 -19.76 -11.99
CA ASP A 115 0.50 -19.76 -13.42
C ASP A 115 -0.56 -18.70 -13.83
N GLN A 116 -1.16 -18.02 -12.88
CA GLN A 116 -2.16 -16.97 -13.06
C GLN A 116 -3.36 -17.41 -13.91
N PHE A 117 -3.95 -18.56 -13.57
CA PHE A 117 -5.12 -19.07 -14.25
C PHE A 117 -6.29 -18.14 -14.11
N PRO A 118 -7.00 -17.83 -15.20
CA PRO A 118 -8.22 -17.06 -15.11
C PRO A 118 -9.32 -17.85 -14.40
N GLY A 119 -9.99 -17.20 -13.48
CA GLY A 119 -11.15 -17.70 -12.77
C GLY A 119 -12.17 -16.59 -12.54
N VAL A 120 -13.31 -16.94 -12.00
CA VAL A 120 -14.36 -16.02 -11.61
C VAL A 120 -14.86 -16.34 -10.21
N ILE A 121 -15.19 -15.29 -9.44
CA ILE A 121 -15.84 -15.49 -8.14
C ILE A 121 -17.34 -15.68 -8.38
N GLY A 122 -17.78 -16.92 -8.29
CA GLY A 122 -19.17 -17.33 -8.46
C GLY A 122 -20.00 -17.17 -7.21
N PHE A 123 -21.29 -16.96 -7.40
CA PHE A 123 -22.31 -16.88 -6.36
C PHE A 123 -23.60 -17.55 -6.84
N LYS A 124 -24.43 -18.02 -5.92
CA LYS A 124 -25.72 -18.64 -6.22
C LYS A 124 -26.56 -17.73 -7.12
N PRO A 125 -26.99 -18.18 -8.31
CA PRO A 125 -27.73 -17.33 -9.24
C PRO A 125 -29.11 -16.95 -8.68
N ILE A 126 -29.59 -15.74 -9.05
CA ILE A 126 -30.82 -15.16 -8.52
C ILE A 126 -32.07 -16.04 -8.73
N HIS A 127 -32.13 -16.75 -9.85
CA HIS A 127 -33.26 -17.63 -10.18
C HIS A 127 -33.31 -18.92 -9.35
N LEU A 128 -32.23 -19.23 -8.63
CA LEU A 128 -32.17 -20.33 -7.65
C LEU A 128 -32.25 -19.85 -6.20
N SER A 129 -32.29 -18.52 -5.99
CA SER A 129 -32.29 -17.91 -4.65
C SER A 129 -33.72 -17.66 -4.16
N THR A 130 -33.96 -17.83 -2.86
CA THR A 130 -35.20 -17.43 -2.22
C THR A 130 -35.29 -15.91 -2.05
N SER A 131 -36.50 -15.39 -1.78
CA SER A 131 -36.70 -13.96 -1.51
C SER A 131 -35.96 -13.49 -0.24
N GLU A 132 -35.75 -14.36 0.71
CA GLU A 132 -35.01 -14.11 1.94
C GLU A 132 -33.51 -14.02 1.66
N GLU A 133 -32.96 -14.98 0.89
CA GLU A 133 -31.55 -14.99 0.50
C GLU A 133 -31.14 -13.72 -0.30
N ILE A 134 -32.03 -13.27 -1.20
CA ILE A 134 -31.79 -12.04 -2.01
C ILE A 134 -31.67 -10.80 -1.13
N LYS A 135 -32.35 -10.74 0.01
CA LYS A 135 -32.31 -9.61 0.95
C LYS A 135 -31.14 -9.65 1.93
N GLN A 136 -30.45 -10.77 2.03
CA GLN A 136 -29.31 -10.92 2.95
C GLN A 136 -28.01 -10.43 2.31
N ALA A 137 -27.12 -9.87 3.14
CA ALA A 137 -25.77 -9.56 2.71
C ALA A 137 -24.99 -10.85 2.37
N VAL A 138 -24.31 -10.86 1.24
CA VAL A 138 -23.46 -11.97 0.84
C VAL A 138 -22.29 -12.12 1.80
N SER A 139 -21.99 -13.37 2.21
CA SER A 139 -20.80 -13.71 2.98
C SER A 139 -19.75 -14.41 2.10
N ILE A 140 -18.47 -14.34 2.48
CA ILE A 140 -17.38 -15.00 1.77
C ILE A 140 -17.63 -16.53 1.68
N SER A 141 -18.18 -17.13 2.72
CA SER A 141 -18.49 -18.56 2.77
C SER A 141 -19.48 -19.02 1.70
N GLN A 142 -20.28 -18.11 1.14
CA GLN A 142 -21.24 -18.39 0.05
C GLN A 142 -20.61 -18.25 -1.35
N LEU A 143 -19.42 -17.68 -1.45
CA LEU A 143 -18.71 -17.45 -2.71
C LEU A 143 -17.79 -18.62 -3.05
N ARG A 144 -17.55 -18.82 -4.33
CA ARG A 144 -16.60 -19.81 -4.86
C ARG A 144 -15.74 -19.20 -5.93
N ILE A 145 -14.51 -19.68 -6.06
CA ILE A 145 -13.67 -19.39 -7.22
C ILE A 145 -13.82 -20.58 -8.17
N ASP A 146 -14.30 -20.27 -9.37
CA ASP A 146 -14.47 -21.21 -10.48
C ASP A 146 -13.40 -20.93 -11.54
N ILE A 147 -12.56 -21.92 -11.83
CA ILE A 147 -11.50 -21.88 -12.84
C ILE A 147 -11.82 -22.78 -14.05
N GLY A 148 -13.01 -23.34 -14.08
CA GLY A 148 -13.48 -24.29 -15.09
C GLY A 148 -12.98 -25.73 -14.84
N GLN A 149 -13.82 -26.68 -15.15
CA GLN A 149 -13.62 -28.10 -14.84
C GLN A 149 -12.29 -28.65 -15.38
N GLU A 150 -11.92 -28.31 -16.61
CA GLU A 150 -10.67 -28.80 -17.23
C GLU A 150 -9.40 -28.31 -16.52
N ASN A 151 -9.51 -27.26 -15.72
CA ASN A 151 -8.40 -26.62 -15.03
C ASN A 151 -8.29 -27.01 -13.55
N GLY A 152 -9.20 -27.80 -13.01
CA GLY A 152 -9.23 -28.19 -11.58
C GLY A 152 -7.89 -28.70 -11.07
N LYS A 153 -7.22 -29.55 -11.85
CA LYS A 153 -5.90 -30.12 -11.48
C LYS A 153 -4.74 -29.11 -11.49
N ARG A 154 -4.95 -27.90 -11.97
CA ARG A 154 -3.93 -26.83 -12.08
C ARG A 154 -3.88 -25.89 -10.88
N ALA A 155 -4.88 -25.98 -10.00
CA ALA A 155 -4.95 -25.26 -8.74
C ALA A 155 -5.14 -26.24 -7.58
N LYS A 156 -4.74 -25.83 -6.40
CA LYS A 156 -4.82 -26.64 -5.19
C LYS A 156 -5.07 -25.77 -3.96
N PRO A 157 -5.58 -26.34 -2.87
CA PRO A 157 -5.64 -25.66 -1.57
C PRO A 157 -4.29 -25.07 -1.19
N GLY A 158 -4.30 -23.82 -0.73
CA GLY A 158 -3.12 -23.02 -0.41
C GLY A 158 -2.69 -22.05 -1.52
N ASP A 159 -3.11 -22.28 -2.76
CA ASP A 159 -2.83 -21.33 -3.85
C ASP A 159 -3.53 -19.99 -3.58
N ARG A 160 -2.87 -18.90 -3.94
CA ARG A 160 -3.41 -17.54 -3.82
C ARG A 160 -4.21 -17.19 -5.07
N ALA A 161 -5.16 -16.28 -4.89
CA ALA A 161 -5.89 -15.67 -6.00
C ALA A 161 -5.94 -14.15 -5.81
N THR A 162 -5.69 -13.41 -6.89
CA THR A 162 -5.79 -11.94 -6.93
C THR A 162 -6.80 -11.50 -7.97
N PHE A 163 -7.23 -10.25 -7.92
CA PHE A 163 -8.13 -9.67 -8.93
C PHE A 163 -7.43 -9.56 -10.29
N ALA A 164 -8.17 -9.82 -11.36
CA ALA A 164 -7.67 -9.71 -12.73
C ALA A 164 -7.71 -8.27 -13.28
N THR A 165 -7.99 -7.28 -12.43
CA THR A 165 -8.03 -5.86 -12.80
C THR A 165 -6.68 -5.40 -13.29
N ARG A 166 -6.66 -4.78 -14.47
CA ARG A 166 -5.45 -4.22 -15.09
C ARG A 166 -5.30 -2.74 -14.76
N PHE A 167 -4.07 -2.30 -14.75
CA PHE A 167 -3.73 -0.88 -14.63
C PHE A 167 -4.32 -0.07 -15.80
N MET A 168 -4.98 1.02 -15.47
CA MET A 168 -5.51 1.99 -16.44
C MET A 168 -5.18 3.41 -15.99
N ARG A 169 -4.93 4.28 -16.96
CA ARG A 169 -4.72 5.71 -16.72
C ARG A 169 -5.59 6.53 -17.64
N THR A 170 -6.31 7.50 -17.05
CA THR A 170 -7.10 8.49 -17.81
C THR A 170 -6.78 9.88 -17.29
N GLY A 171 -6.00 10.63 -18.05
CA GLY A 171 -5.52 11.94 -17.62
C GLY A 171 -4.64 11.86 -16.35
N SER A 172 -5.10 12.50 -15.29
CA SER A 172 -4.44 12.48 -13.97
C SER A 172 -4.92 11.35 -13.04
N VAL A 173 -5.89 10.54 -13.46
CA VAL A 173 -6.46 9.45 -12.66
C VAL A 173 -5.80 8.13 -13.06
N ILE A 174 -5.40 7.36 -12.06
CA ILE A 174 -4.90 5.98 -12.18
C ILE A 174 -5.88 5.06 -11.47
N GLN A 175 -6.21 3.95 -12.13
CA GLN A 175 -7.05 2.87 -11.61
C GLN A 175 -6.32 1.55 -11.77
N ALA A 176 -6.24 0.77 -10.67
CA ALA A 176 -5.65 -0.57 -10.69
C ALA A 176 -6.09 -1.35 -9.45
N LYS A 177 -5.85 -2.67 -9.46
CA LYS A 177 -5.73 -3.41 -8.20
C LYS A 177 -4.44 -3.00 -7.48
N ALA A 178 -4.33 -3.29 -6.21
CA ALA A 178 -3.07 -3.21 -5.44
C ALA A 178 -2.35 -1.85 -5.51
N LEU A 179 -3.06 -0.73 -5.76
CA LEU A 179 -2.46 0.60 -5.59
C LEU A 179 -1.96 0.77 -4.15
N ASP A 180 -2.68 0.20 -3.22
CA ASP A 180 -2.28 -0.13 -1.87
C ASP A 180 -1.49 -1.46 -1.86
N ASP A 181 -0.17 -1.50 -1.62
CA ASP A 181 0.69 -0.31 -1.52
C ASP A 181 1.80 -0.32 -2.60
N ARG A 182 1.45 -0.69 -3.83
CA ARG A 182 2.43 -0.62 -4.94
C ARG A 182 2.84 0.82 -5.27
N LEU A 183 2.06 1.82 -4.81
CA LEU A 183 2.44 3.23 -4.87
C LEU A 183 3.59 3.55 -3.92
N GLY A 184 3.51 3.11 -2.67
CA GLY A 184 4.60 3.26 -1.72
C GLY A 184 5.85 2.51 -2.18
N VAL A 185 5.69 1.28 -2.70
CA VAL A 185 6.79 0.51 -3.29
C VAL A 185 7.46 1.29 -4.44
N ALA A 186 6.67 1.83 -5.38
CA ALA A 186 7.22 2.62 -6.50
C ALA A 186 7.90 3.90 -6.02
N THR A 187 7.33 4.57 -5.01
CA THR A 187 7.90 5.76 -4.37
C THR A 187 9.23 5.43 -3.69
N LEU A 188 9.27 4.34 -2.92
CA LEU A 188 10.48 3.90 -2.22
C LEU A 188 11.60 3.54 -3.21
N ILE A 189 11.29 2.88 -4.32
CA ILE A 189 12.27 2.60 -5.38
C ILE A 189 12.90 3.90 -5.91
N GLU A 190 12.09 4.92 -6.20
CA GLU A 190 12.61 6.19 -6.72
C GLU A 190 13.42 6.96 -5.67
N LEU A 191 12.96 6.99 -4.42
CA LEU A 191 13.70 7.60 -3.31
C LEU A 191 15.04 6.90 -3.09
N PHE A 192 15.08 5.56 -3.15
CA PHE A 192 16.29 4.78 -2.97
C PHE A 192 17.34 5.06 -4.06
N LYS A 193 16.90 5.16 -5.33
CA LYS A 193 17.77 5.51 -6.45
C LYS A 193 18.41 6.90 -6.31
N HIS A 194 17.72 7.80 -5.63
CA HIS A 194 18.13 9.21 -5.49
C HIS A 194 18.41 9.60 -4.03
N ALA A 195 18.67 8.62 -3.15
CA ALA A 195 18.90 8.88 -1.74
C ALA A 195 19.96 9.97 -1.53
N PRO A 196 19.72 10.95 -0.66
CA PRO A 196 20.67 12.01 -0.35
C PRO A 196 21.86 11.46 0.46
N ASP A 197 22.96 12.21 0.47
CA ASP A 197 24.20 11.74 1.12
C ASP A 197 24.28 12.03 2.62
N ASN A 198 23.35 12.81 3.16
CA ASN A 198 23.32 13.20 4.59
C ASN A 198 22.76 12.14 5.54
N ILE A 199 22.24 11.03 5.01
CA ILE A 199 21.63 9.93 5.78
C ILE A 199 22.15 8.57 5.30
N ASP A 200 22.00 7.55 6.13
CA ASP A 200 21.99 6.16 5.67
C ASP A 200 20.55 5.73 5.44
N LEU A 201 20.18 5.50 4.17
CA LEU A 201 18.83 5.09 3.81
C LEU A 201 18.68 3.58 3.89
N LEU A 202 17.74 3.14 4.74
CA LEU A 202 17.39 1.74 4.99
C LEU A 202 16.02 1.48 4.35
N ALA A 203 15.99 0.92 3.14
CA ALA A 203 14.76 0.62 2.43
C ALA A 203 14.24 -0.78 2.79
N ALA A 204 13.05 -0.84 3.38
CA ALA A 204 12.35 -2.09 3.69
C ALA A 204 11.13 -2.24 2.78
N PHE A 205 11.23 -3.13 1.82
CA PHE A 205 10.07 -3.59 1.04
C PHE A 205 9.49 -4.78 1.79
N THR A 206 8.44 -4.51 2.55
CA THR A 206 7.88 -5.42 3.56
C THR A 206 6.90 -6.41 2.94
N VAL A 207 6.62 -7.49 3.67
CA VAL A 207 5.65 -8.52 3.30
C VAL A 207 4.60 -8.68 4.40
N GLN A 208 3.42 -9.20 4.02
CA GLN A 208 2.38 -9.58 4.97
C GLN A 208 1.93 -8.42 5.88
N GLU A 209 1.86 -7.21 5.34
CA GLU A 209 1.28 -6.05 6.02
C GLU A 209 -0.20 -6.27 6.27
N GLU A 210 -0.94 -6.64 5.23
CA GLU A 210 -2.40 -6.82 5.17
C GLU A 210 -2.94 -7.90 6.12
N VAL A 211 -2.07 -8.73 6.65
CA VAL A 211 -2.40 -9.80 7.60
C VAL A 211 -1.74 -9.61 8.98
N GLY A 212 -1.35 -8.36 9.29
CA GLY A 212 -0.92 -7.95 10.62
C GLY A 212 0.50 -7.42 10.75
N LEU A 213 0.98 -6.61 9.78
CA LEU A 213 2.23 -5.84 9.84
C LEU A 213 3.48 -6.72 10.12
N ARG A 214 3.46 -7.96 9.60
CA ARG A 214 4.39 -9.00 10.05
C ARG A 214 5.81 -8.76 9.58
N GLY A 215 5.99 -8.42 8.32
CA GLY A 215 7.30 -8.16 7.72
C GLY A 215 7.98 -6.95 8.32
N ALA A 216 7.25 -5.86 8.52
CA ALA A 216 7.77 -4.62 9.09
C ALA A 216 8.36 -4.79 10.48
N LYS A 217 7.73 -5.63 11.30
CA LYS A 217 8.24 -5.96 12.64
C LYS A 217 9.64 -6.56 12.58
N VAL A 218 9.89 -7.47 11.66
CA VAL A 218 11.18 -8.15 11.48
C VAL A 218 12.20 -7.20 10.84
N ALA A 219 11.78 -6.45 9.81
CA ALA A 219 12.62 -5.47 9.13
C ALA A 219 13.15 -4.40 10.09
N ALA A 220 12.28 -3.80 10.91
CA ALA A 220 12.66 -2.79 11.89
C ALA A 220 13.61 -3.33 12.98
N TYR A 221 13.39 -4.57 13.45
CA TYR A 221 14.30 -5.23 14.37
C TYR A 221 15.69 -5.43 13.76
N THR A 222 15.75 -5.81 12.50
CA THR A 222 17.01 -6.07 11.78
C THR A 222 17.77 -4.78 11.48
N PHE A 223 17.07 -3.76 11.02
CA PHE A 223 17.68 -2.48 10.66
C PHE A 223 18.10 -1.64 11.86
N ASP A 224 17.35 -1.68 12.97
CA ASP A 224 17.58 -0.84 14.16
C ASP A 224 17.77 0.64 13.77
N PRO A 225 16.77 1.28 13.13
CA PRO A 225 16.90 2.64 12.62
C PRO A 225 16.69 3.69 13.71
N ASP A 226 17.23 4.90 13.50
CA ASP A 226 16.98 6.06 14.36
C ASP A 226 15.58 6.63 14.17
N ILE A 227 15.05 6.53 12.94
CA ILE A 227 13.74 7.07 12.52
C ILE A 227 13.13 6.14 11.45
N ALA A 228 11.80 6.06 11.42
CA ALA A 228 11.10 5.40 10.33
C ALA A 228 10.00 6.29 9.73
N ILE A 229 9.94 6.32 8.39
CA ILE A 229 8.83 6.88 7.63
C ILE A 229 8.22 5.74 6.81
N VAL A 230 6.93 5.51 6.98
CA VAL A 230 6.18 4.50 6.25
C VAL A 230 5.44 5.16 5.10
N LEU A 231 5.63 4.62 3.91
CA LEU A 231 4.92 4.99 2.70
C LEU A 231 3.78 4.02 2.51
N ASP A 232 2.58 4.53 2.23
CA ASP A 232 1.38 3.71 2.18
C ASP A 232 0.28 4.39 1.34
N CYS A 233 -0.87 3.75 1.19
CA CYS A 233 -2.10 4.38 0.73
C CYS A 233 -3.07 4.61 1.90
N THR A 234 -3.98 5.57 1.75
CA THR A 234 -4.98 5.85 2.78
C THR A 234 -6.36 6.10 2.16
N PRO A 235 -7.46 5.61 2.79
CA PRO A 235 -8.79 5.81 2.24
C PRO A 235 -9.16 7.29 2.11
N ALA A 236 -9.45 7.73 0.89
CA ALA A 236 -10.09 9.00 0.60
C ALA A 236 -11.60 8.81 0.62
N ASN A 237 -12.22 9.12 1.76
CA ASN A 237 -13.68 9.04 1.93
C ASN A 237 -14.35 10.38 1.55
N ASP A 238 -13.89 10.97 0.46
CA ASP A 238 -14.34 12.25 -0.09
C ASP A 238 -15.52 12.13 -1.07
N MET A 239 -16.28 11.06 -0.94
CA MET A 239 -17.50 10.81 -1.71
C MET A 239 -18.73 11.45 -1.03
N PRO A 240 -19.83 11.65 -1.77
CA PRO A 240 -21.08 12.13 -1.19
C PRO A 240 -21.52 11.28 0.02
N VAL A 241 -22.16 11.93 0.99
CA VAL A 241 -22.73 11.23 2.15
C VAL A 241 -24.01 10.51 1.72
N TRP A 242 -23.99 9.18 1.71
CA TRP A 242 -25.09 8.34 1.24
C TRP A 242 -26.28 8.24 2.20
N ASP A 243 -26.07 8.53 3.49
CA ASP A 243 -27.04 8.26 4.56
C ASP A 243 -28.00 9.42 4.85
N GLN A 244 -27.95 10.51 4.11
CA GLN A 244 -28.75 11.71 4.39
C GLN A 244 -29.91 11.90 3.43
N GLY A 245 -30.72 10.83 3.21
CA GLY A 245 -31.98 10.97 2.48
C GLY A 245 -31.85 11.63 1.12
N ASN A 246 -32.93 11.93 0.43
CA ASN A 246 -33.00 12.47 -0.94
C ASN A 246 -32.30 13.85 -1.13
N CYS A 247 -31.03 13.91 -0.79
CA CYS A 247 -30.20 15.08 -1.01
C CYS A 247 -29.80 15.14 -2.49
N ALA A 248 -30.23 16.16 -3.20
CA ALA A 248 -29.90 16.39 -4.60
C ALA A 248 -29.48 17.86 -4.81
N GLY A 249 -28.39 18.07 -5.56
CA GLY A 249 -27.90 19.41 -5.90
C GLY A 249 -27.03 20.04 -4.84
N ASP A 250 -26.90 21.38 -4.89
CA ASP A 250 -26.00 22.18 -4.07
C ASP A 250 -26.37 22.23 -2.56
N ASP A 251 -27.57 21.77 -2.22
CA ASP A 251 -28.05 21.74 -0.82
C ASP A 251 -27.59 20.50 -0.02
N CYS A 252 -26.79 19.63 -0.65
CA CYS A 252 -26.23 18.48 0.06
C CYS A 252 -25.17 18.92 1.06
N PRO A 253 -25.26 18.48 2.33
CA PRO A 253 -24.25 18.81 3.30
C PRO A 253 -22.88 18.23 2.88
N GLU A 254 -21.82 19.02 3.07
CA GLU A 254 -20.46 18.58 2.82
C GLU A 254 -20.17 17.32 3.65
N ASN A 255 -19.50 16.34 3.05
CA ASN A 255 -19.03 15.18 3.78
C ASN A 255 -17.88 15.59 4.72
N THR A 256 -18.20 15.84 5.97
CA THR A 256 -17.23 16.20 7.00
C THR A 256 -16.60 14.97 7.67
N ARG A 257 -17.00 13.76 7.28
CA ARG A 257 -16.48 12.51 7.84
C ARG A 257 -15.36 11.89 7.00
N TYR A 258 -14.96 12.54 5.91
CA TYR A 258 -13.83 12.03 5.13
C TYR A 258 -12.54 12.11 5.94
N ASN A 259 -11.71 11.12 5.75
CA ASN A 259 -10.41 11.04 6.41
C ASN A 259 -9.35 11.83 5.62
N THR A 260 -9.36 11.67 4.30
CA THR A 260 -8.52 12.39 3.34
C THR A 260 -9.29 12.65 2.04
N ARG A 261 -8.74 13.50 1.16
CA ARG A 261 -9.31 13.85 -0.14
C ARG A 261 -8.32 13.57 -1.27
N LEU A 262 -8.82 13.17 -2.42
CA LEU A 262 -8.05 13.18 -3.66
C LEU A 262 -7.75 14.63 -4.09
N GLY A 263 -6.52 14.87 -4.52
CA GLY A 263 -6.08 16.18 -5.03
C GLY A 263 -5.63 17.16 -3.95
N ALA A 264 -5.63 16.76 -2.68
CA ALA A 264 -5.15 17.57 -1.57
C ALA A 264 -3.70 17.28 -1.16
N GLY A 265 -2.98 16.45 -1.91
CA GLY A 265 -1.60 16.06 -1.63
C GLY A 265 -1.49 14.90 -0.65
N PRO A 266 -0.25 14.51 -0.29
CA PRO A 266 0.02 13.44 0.67
C PRO A 266 -0.64 13.67 2.02
N ALA A 267 -1.03 12.57 2.66
CA ALA A 267 -1.62 12.56 3.98
C ALA A 267 -0.57 12.20 5.03
N ILE A 268 -0.23 13.15 5.89
CA ILE A 268 0.65 12.95 7.05
C ILE A 268 -0.20 12.43 8.21
N TYR A 269 0.14 11.27 8.75
CA TYR A 269 -0.62 10.66 9.83
C TYR A 269 -0.32 11.31 11.17
N ILE A 270 -1.37 11.75 11.88
CA ILE A 270 -1.27 12.12 13.28
C ILE A 270 -1.37 10.86 14.13
N ALA A 271 -2.35 10.00 13.83
CA ALA A 271 -2.55 8.71 14.48
C ALA A 271 -3.39 7.78 13.60
N ASP A 272 -3.27 6.49 13.85
CA ASP A 272 -4.20 5.46 13.39
C ASP A 272 -4.57 4.52 14.55
N ARG A 273 -5.21 3.40 14.28
CA ARG A 273 -5.65 2.45 15.32
C ARG A 273 -4.50 1.85 16.13
N VAL A 274 -3.32 1.74 15.55
CA VAL A 274 -2.17 1.00 16.12
C VAL A 274 -0.93 1.85 16.31
N THR A 275 -0.94 3.10 15.78
CA THR A 275 0.20 4.02 15.79
C THR A 275 -0.22 5.39 16.34
N LEU A 276 0.61 5.96 17.20
CA LEU A 276 0.69 7.39 17.47
C LEU A 276 1.97 7.91 16.82
N SER A 277 1.85 8.70 15.77
CA SER A 277 3.00 9.25 15.06
C SER A 277 3.85 10.13 15.98
N ASP A 278 5.16 10.11 15.79
CA ASP A 278 6.05 11.01 16.54
C ASP A 278 5.75 12.46 16.16
N PRO A 279 5.34 13.32 17.10
CA PRO A 279 4.91 14.67 16.78
C PRO A 279 6.04 15.55 16.22
N ARG A 280 7.32 15.23 16.48
CA ARG A 280 8.47 15.94 15.89
C ARG A 280 8.53 15.66 14.39
N LEU A 281 8.34 14.41 13.96
CA LEU A 281 8.31 14.02 12.55
C LEU A 281 7.09 14.63 11.84
N VAL A 282 5.93 14.65 12.48
CA VAL A 282 4.71 15.26 11.92
C VAL A 282 4.93 16.76 11.66
N ARG A 283 5.45 17.50 12.68
CA ARG A 283 5.76 18.93 12.52
C ARG A 283 6.82 19.19 11.47
N PHE A 284 7.87 18.38 11.45
CA PHE A 284 8.96 18.49 10.48
C PHE A 284 8.44 18.33 9.05
N LEU A 285 7.66 17.26 8.78
CA LEU A 285 7.08 17.02 7.43
C LEU A 285 6.16 18.15 6.99
N ALA A 286 5.30 18.65 7.89
CA ALA A 286 4.44 19.80 7.60
C ALA A 286 5.26 21.07 7.27
N GLN A 287 6.29 21.35 8.05
CA GLN A 287 7.20 22.48 7.81
C GLN A 287 7.92 22.36 6.45
N ILE A 288 8.42 21.16 6.12
CA ILE A 288 9.06 20.92 4.81
C ILE A 288 8.06 21.11 3.68
N ALA A 289 6.82 20.65 3.81
CA ALA A 289 5.78 20.86 2.82
C ALA A 289 5.50 22.35 2.60
N GLU A 290 5.34 23.12 3.67
CA GLU A 290 5.11 24.57 3.61
C GLU A 290 6.28 25.34 2.96
N GLN A 291 7.51 25.03 3.36
CA GLN A 291 8.72 25.66 2.81
C GLN A 291 8.91 25.41 1.32
N ASN A 292 8.45 24.26 0.82
CA ASN A 292 8.57 23.87 -0.58
C ASN A 292 7.29 24.11 -1.40
N GLY A 293 6.23 24.68 -0.80
CA GLY A 293 4.95 24.90 -1.46
C GLY A 293 4.26 23.62 -1.92
N ILE A 294 4.48 22.50 -1.22
CA ILE A 294 3.89 21.19 -1.52
C ILE A 294 2.56 21.10 -0.78
N PRO A 295 1.43 20.90 -1.48
CA PRO A 295 0.15 20.66 -0.82
C PRO A 295 0.21 19.36 -0.01
N TYR A 296 -0.36 19.39 1.19
CA TYR A 296 -0.45 18.26 2.08
C TYR A 296 -1.73 18.31 2.91
N GLN A 297 -2.07 17.20 3.53
CA GLN A 297 -3.18 17.11 4.45
C GLN A 297 -2.82 16.25 5.66
N PHE A 298 -3.49 16.46 6.79
CA PHE A 298 -3.37 15.57 7.92
C PHE A 298 -4.43 14.47 7.84
N ARG A 299 -3.99 13.22 7.97
CA ARG A 299 -4.91 12.13 8.19
C ARG A 299 -5.37 12.16 9.64
N GLN A 300 -6.67 12.36 9.82
CA GLN A 300 -7.31 12.34 11.13
C GLN A 300 -7.27 10.92 11.74
N PRO A 301 -7.28 10.82 13.09
CA PRO A 301 -7.38 9.54 13.75
C PRO A 301 -8.57 8.71 13.23
N GLY A 302 -8.37 7.43 12.99
CA GLY A 302 -9.39 6.55 12.41
C GLY A 302 -8.97 5.09 12.42
N GLY A 303 -9.79 4.26 11.75
CA GLY A 303 -9.54 2.83 11.62
C GLY A 303 -8.33 2.50 10.76
N GLY A 304 -7.97 1.21 10.72
CA GLY A 304 -6.82 0.71 9.99
C GLY A 304 -5.51 0.91 10.75
N GLY A 305 -4.42 0.56 10.12
CA GLY A 305 -3.06 0.74 10.59
C GLY A 305 -2.12 0.72 9.40
N THR A 306 -0.85 0.94 9.63
CA THR A 306 0.24 0.84 8.66
C THR A 306 1.41 0.12 9.30
N ASP A 307 2.42 -0.21 8.54
CA ASP A 307 3.67 -0.80 9.03
C ASP A 307 4.31 -0.01 10.20
N ALA A 308 4.04 1.29 10.33
CA ALA A 308 4.48 2.11 11.46
C ALA A 308 4.00 1.56 12.81
N GLY A 309 2.82 0.92 12.84
CA GLY A 309 2.26 0.29 14.04
C GLY A 309 3.10 -0.87 14.60
N ALA A 310 3.83 -1.55 13.74
CA ALA A 310 4.79 -2.58 14.15
C ALA A 310 6.19 -2.00 14.41
N ILE A 311 6.62 -1.06 13.57
CA ILE A 311 7.97 -0.48 13.59
C ILE A 311 8.23 0.29 14.88
N HIS A 312 7.33 1.21 15.28
CA HIS A 312 7.55 2.12 16.41
C HIS A 312 7.72 1.42 17.76
N LYS A 313 7.32 0.14 17.85
CA LYS A 313 7.42 -0.70 19.06
C LYS A 313 8.68 -1.55 19.10
N GLN A 314 9.55 -1.47 18.08
CA GLN A 314 10.74 -2.30 18.05
C GLN A 314 11.88 -1.68 18.87
N ARG A 315 12.79 -2.55 19.34
CA ARG A 315 13.95 -2.16 20.14
C ARG A 315 13.54 -1.33 21.37
N ALA A 316 14.16 -0.16 21.55
CA ALA A 316 13.83 0.79 22.59
C ALA A 316 12.72 1.78 22.21
N GLY A 317 12.06 1.54 21.08
CA GLY A 317 11.09 2.43 20.44
C GLY A 317 11.73 3.24 19.31
N ILE A 318 11.09 3.26 18.13
CA ILE A 318 11.56 3.95 16.93
C ILE A 318 10.60 5.09 16.62
N PRO A 319 11.03 6.36 16.65
CA PRO A 319 10.22 7.47 16.19
C PRO A 319 9.71 7.22 14.76
N SER A 320 8.40 7.16 14.59
CA SER A 320 7.80 6.74 13.33
C SER A 320 6.65 7.65 12.90
N VAL A 321 6.46 7.79 11.60
CA VAL A 321 5.32 8.48 10.99
C VAL A 321 4.95 7.79 9.69
N SER A 322 3.66 7.79 9.33
CA SER A 322 3.20 7.36 8.01
C SER A 322 2.85 8.54 7.14
N VAL A 323 3.21 8.45 5.86
CA VAL A 323 2.85 9.41 4.82
C VAL A 323 2.25 8.63 3.66
N SER A 324 0.96 8.84 3.41
CA SER A 324 0.21 8.03 2.46
C SER A 324 -0.34 8.83 1.29
N VAL A 325 -0.44 8.17 0.13
CA VAL A 325 -1.17 8.69 -1.01
C VAL A 325 -2.67 8.43 -0.79
N PRO A 326 -3.54 9.46 -0.86
CA PRO A 326 -4.98 9.24 -0.73
C PRO A 326 -5.52 8.44 -1.93
N GLY A 327 -6.33 7.42 -1.65
CA GLY A 327 -6.94 6.55 -2.64
C GLY A 327 -8.39 6.21 -2.32
N ARG A 328 -9.25 6.17 -3.35
CA ARG A 328 -10.62 5.68 -3.22
C ARG A 328 -10.67 4.18 -3.47
N TYR A 329 -11.61 3.52 -2.82
CA TYR A 329 -11.93 2.11 -3.04
C TYR A 329 -10.76 1.16 -2.75
N LEU A 330 -9.89 1.51 -1.79
CA LEU A 330 -8.84 0.59 -1.32
C LEU A 330 -9.48 -0.71 -0.80
N HIS A 331 -8.73 -1.82 -0.85
CA HIS A 331 -9.22 -3.17 -0.50
C HIS A 331 -10.43 -3.63 -1.32
N THR A 332 -10.53 -3.16 -2.56
CA THR A 332 -11.53 -3.63 -3.54
C THR A 332 -10.86 -4.12 -4.81
N PRO A 333 -11.60 -4.75 -5.73
CA PRO A 333 -11.04 -5.17 -7.02
C PRO A 333 -10.38 -4.05 -7.83
N VAL A 334 -10.74 -2.79 -7.60
CA VAL A 334 -10.17 -1.64 -8.29
C VAL A 334 -10.11 -0.43 -7.37
N SER A 335 -8.93 0.11 -7.17
CA SER A 335 -8.68 1.36 -6.44
C SER A 335 -8.42 2.50 -7.42
N MET A 336 -8.52 3.74 -6.95
CA MET A 336 -8.35 4.95 -7.74
C MET A 336 -7.53 5.98 -6.98
N ILE A 337 -6.52 6.58 -7.65
CA ILE A 337 -5.71 7.68 -7.13
C ILE A 337 -5.55 8.81 -8.14
N ARG A 338 -5.04 9.96 -7.67
CA ARG A 338 -4.57 11.04 -8.55
C ARG A 338 -3.05 11.04 -8.65
N LEU A 339 -2.58 11.17 -9.88
CA LEU A 339 -1.14 11.25 -10.18
C LEU A 339 -0.45 12.43 -9.47
N ASP A 340 -1.16 13.53 -9.28
CA ASP A 340 -0.59 14.71 -8.61
C ASP A 340 -0.35 14.46 -7.11
N ASP A 341 -1.23 13.71 -6.43
CA ASP A 341 -1.02 13.33 -5.03
C ASP A 341 0.23 12.45 -4.89
N TRP A 342 0.44 11.50 -5.80
CA TRP A 342 1.66 10.70 -5.83
C TRP A 342 2.91 11.55 -6.09
N LYS A 343 2.87 12.50 -7.03
CA LYS A 343 3.99 13.43 -7.28
C LYS A 343 4.34 14.24 -6.04
N HIS A 344 3.34 14.77 -5.35
CA HIS A 344 3.53 15.55 -4.14
C HIS A 344 4.08 14.69 -2.98
N THR A 345 3.66 13.43 -2.88
CA THR A 345 4.21 12.49 -1.89
C THR A 345 5.70 12.25 -2.14
N LEU A 346 6.09 11.93 -3.38
CA LEU A 346 7.50 11.74 -3.74
C LEU A 346 8.32 13.00 -3.45
N ALA A 347 7.81 14.18 -3.83
CA ALA A 347 8.49 15.45 -3.61
C ALA A 347 8.65 15.77 -2.11
N LEU A 348 7.61 15.56 -1.31
CA LEU A 348 7.65 15.81 0.13
C LEU A 348 8.69 14.92 0.82
N ILE A 349 8.66 13.62 0.56
CA ILE A 349 9.58 12.70 1.22
C ILE A 349 11.02 12.96 0.78
N TYR A 350 11.25 13.24 -0.51
CA TYR A 350 12.59 13.57 -0.99
C TYR A 350 13.13 14.83 -0.30
N ALA A 351 12.34 15.92 -0.26
CA ALA A 351 12.72 17.15 0.42
C ALA A 351 12.94 16.93 1.93
N ALA A 352 12.13 16.09 2.57
CA ALA A 352 12.31 15.73 3.97
C ALA A 352 13.65 15.01 4.19
N LEU A 353 13.98 14.02 3.37
CA LEU A 353 15.26 13.28 3.50
C LEU A 353 16.48 14.19 3.30
N GLU A 354 16.43 15.16 2.37
CA GLU A 354 17.52 16.11 2.15
C GLU A 354 17.76 17.04 3.35
N ASN A 355 16.70 17.32 4.12
CA ASN A 355 16.74 18.27 5.24
C ASN A 355 16.70 17.58 6.63
N LEU A 356 16.79 16.24 6.67
CA LEU A 356 16.73 15.49 7.91
C LEU A 356 18.10 15.43 8.58
N HIS A 357 18.18 15.93 9.81
CA HIS A 357 19.40 15.95 10.63
C HIS A 357 19.11 15.49 12.06
N ALA A 358 20.15 15.16 12.82
CA ALA A 358 20.03 14.62 14.17
C ALA A 358 19.42 15.62 15.18
N ASP A 359 19.43 16.90 14.87
CA ASP A 359 18.83 17.97 15.68
C ASP A 359 17.30 17.87 15.80
N ILE A 360 16.65 17.08 14.95
CA ILE A 360 15.22 16.76 15.09
C ILE A 360 14.87 16.19 16.46
N PHE A 361 15.83 15.51 17.11
CA PHE A 361 15.66 14.95 18.46
C PHE A 361 15.83 15.97 19.57
N SER A 362 16.37 17.16 19.27
CA SER A 362 16.52 18.27 20.23
C SER A 362 15.18 18.97 20.51
N ALA A 363 14.20 18.78 19.62
CA ALA A 363 12.85 19.30 19.82
C ALA A 363 12.10 18.46 20.87
N GLU A 364 11.26 19.12 21.68
CA GLU A 364 10.38 18.46 22.65
C GLU A 364 9.37 17.53 21.91
N ARG A 365 9.15 16.35 22.46
CA ARG A 365 8.27 15.32 21.90
C ARG A 365 6.80 15.76 21.95
#